data_8c73a550bcc819efa7e9850583cfc194
#
_entry.id   8c73a550bcc819efa7e9850583cfc194
#
_cell.length_a   1.000
_cell.length_b   1.000
_cell.length_c   1.000
_cell.angle_alpha   90.00
_cell.angle_beta   90.00
_cell.angle_gamma   90.00
#
_symmetry.space_group_name_H-M   'P 1'
#
loop_
_entity.id
_entity.type
_entity.pdbx_description
1 polymer ?
#
loop_
_entity_poly.entity_id
_entity_poly.type
_entity_poly.pdbx_seq_one_letter_code
_entity_poly.pdbx_strand_id
1 'polypeptide(L)'
;MSSETKQILTTDGIHLEVSLKKAEKKNKIKAFLLVAPLLLFLVITYIFPIGDMFMRSVDDRMVTNMLPKTFKAMEKWENLDELPPEEVYRGFYEDYKLLAENQQHGKLGQRLNKEKNGFNTITKKLFRQIKRKKIDESTSLKEQINKLHKRWRDVEYWQAIKRTAPPYTASKYLKGMDMYFAADGSIAQVDEDRRIHRILWLRTLEIAFFVTLFCFFMGYPIAHLLATLPMKYSNLLMICVLLPFWTSLLVRTASWMILLQQQGIVTVSYTHLTLPTILLV
;
A
#
# COMPACT_ATOMS: atom_id res chain seq x y z
N MET A 1 44.66 49.24 -1.46
CA MET A 1 45.01 48.80 -0.09
C MET A 1 44.47 47.40 0.06
N SER A 2 45.33 46.40 -0.18
CA SER A 2 44.99 44.99 -0.01
C SER A 2 45.05 44.65 1.49
N SER A 3 43.94 44.27 2.07
CA SER A 3 43.86 43.76 3.45
C SER A 3 44.53 42.38 3.49
N GLU A 4 45.79 42.34 3.92
CA GLU A 4 46.44 41.08 4.33
C GLU A 4 45.68 40.49 5.50
N THR A 5 44.91 39.45 5.24
CA THR A 5 44.30 38.61 6.26
C THR A 5 45.45 37.92 6.99
N LYS A 6 45.81 38.42 8.20
CA LYS A 6 46.79 37.79 9.11
C LYS A 6 46.36 36.32 9.32
N GLN A 7 47.05 35.40 8.65
CA GLN A 7 46.89 33.98 8.84
C GLN A 7 47.36 33.61 10.23
N ILE A 8 46.42 33.31 11.14
CA ILE A 8 46.74 32.91 12.51
C ILE A 8 47.20 31.44 12.45
N LEU A 9 48.45 31.21 12.81
CA LEU A 9 49.07 29.89 12.93
C LEU A 9 48.92 29.40 14.40
N THR A 10 48.66 28.12 14.57
CA THR A 10 48.72 27.45 15.87
C THR A 10 50.17 27.25 16.31
N THR A 11 50.40 26.94 17.60
CA THR A 11 51.73 26.65 18.17
C THR A 11 52.49 25.56 17.39
N ASP A 12 51.79 24.70 16.64
CA ASP A 12 52.35 23.63 15.80
C ASP A 12 52.57 24.04 14.33
N GLY A 13 52.45 25.32 13.98
CA GLY A 13 52.68 25.84 12.61
C GLY A 13 51.57 25.51 11.57
N ILE A 14 50.44 24.97 12.00
CA ILE A 14 49.30 24.62 11.13
C ILE A 14 48.30 25.78 11.14
N HIS A 15 47.70 26.08 9.98
CA HIS A 15 46.64 27.09 9.89
C HIS A 15 45.51 26.79 10.85
N LEU A 16 45.10 27.78 11.66
CA LEU A 16 44.05 27.66 12.64
C LEU A 16 42.74 27.10 12.09
N GLU A 17 42.37 27.53 10.87
CA GLU A 17 41.18 26.99 10.17
C GLU A 17 41.21 25.46 9.93
N VAL A 18 42.38 24.95 9.55
CA VAL A 18 42.56 23.50 9.29
C VAL A 18 42.49 22.71 10.58
N SER A 19 43.10 23.20 11.65
CA SER A 19 43.05 22.56 12.98
C SER A 19 41.64 22.60 13.56
N LEU A 20 40.91 23.70 13.43
CA LEU A 20 39.51 23.83 13.84
C LEU A 20 38.61 22.88 13.04
N LYS A 21 38.71 22.85 11.72
CA LYS A 21 37.93 21.88 10.89
C LYS A 21 38.21 20.43 11.25
N LYS A 22 39.49 20.11 11.58
CA LYS A 22 39.87 18.75 12.01
C LYS A 22 39.29 18.42 13.39
N ALA A 23 39.32 19.36 14.33
CA ALA A 23 38.74 19.21 15.66
C ALA A 23 37.19 19.09 15.60
N GLU A 24 36.54 19.94 14.79
CA GLU A 24 35.11 19.84 14.56
C GLU A 24 34.71 18.49 13.94
N LYS A 25 35.45 18.03 12.90
CA LYS A 25 35.19 16.72 12.29
C LYS A 25 35.34 15.60 13.31
N LYS A 26 36.36 15.64 14.16
CA LYS A 26 36.56 14.65 15.24
C LYS A 26 35.42 14.68 16.26
N ASN A 27 34.95 15.86 16.64
CA ASN A 27 33.84 16.01 17.57
C ASN A 27 32.51 15.58 16.95
N LYS A 28 32.25 15.88 15.67
CA LYS A 28 31.07 15.39 14.93
C LYS A 28 31.08 13.86 14.83
N ILE A 29 32.24 13.24 14.56
CA ILE A 29 32.35 11.78 14.52
C ILE A 29 32.10 11.17 15.92
N LYS A 30 32.65 11.75 17.00
CA LYS A 30 32.39 11.28 18.35
C LYS A 30 30.91 11.39 18.73
N ALA A 31 30.27 12.52 18.42
CA ALA A 31 28.85 12.73 18.65
C ALA A 31 28.00 11.73 17.83
N PHE A 32 28.38 11.50 16.57
CA PHE A 32 27.71 10.50 15.71
C PHE A 32 27.87 9.08 16.28
N LEU A 33 29.07 8.70 16.72
CA LEU A 33 29.32 7.40 17.35
C LEU A 33 28.51 7.18 18.62
N LEU A 34 28.27 8.24 19.39
CA LEU A 34 27.44 8.17 20.58
C LEU A 34 25.96 7.90 20.25
N VAL A 35 25.47 8.51 19.15
CA VAL A 35 24.09 8.35 18.70
C VAL A 35 23.91 7.11 17.81
N ALA A 36 25.00 6.62 17.21
CA ALA A 36 24.99 5.52 16.25
C ALA A 36 24.28 4.25 16.75
N PRO A 37 24.43 3.78 17.98
CA PRO A 37 23.74 2.58 18.45
C PRO A 37 22.22 2.74 18.41
N LEU A 38 21.70 3.90 18.85
CA LEU A 38 20.27 4.20 18.81
C LEU A 38 19.77 4.33 17.39
N LEU A 39 20.54 5.04 16.54
CA LEU A 39 20.20 5.21 15.12
C LEU A 39 20.21 3.87 14.36
N LEU A 40 21.19 3.01 14.63
CA LEU A 40 21.27 1.67 14.07
C LEU A 40 20.06 0.83 14.49
N PHE A 41 19.68 0.89 15.74
CA PHE A 41 18.48 0.22 16.26
C PHE A 41 17.22 0.69 15.52
N LEU A 42 17.05 2.01 15.33
CA LEU A 42 15.92 2.56 14.57
C LEU A 42 15.93 2.12 13.11
N VAL A 43 17.10 2.11 12.46
CA VAL A 43 17.23 1.65 11.07
C VAL A 43 16.82 0.18 10.96
N ILE A 44 17.31 -0.68 11.83
CA ILE A 44 16.99 -2.12 11.76
C ILE A 44 15.52 -2.37 12.08
N THR A 45 14.95 -1.70 13.10
CA THR A 45 13.58 -1.97 13.55
C THR A 45 12.50 -1.31 12.70
N TYR A 46 12.79 -0.20 12.03
CA TYR A 46 11.79 0.54 11.24
C TYR A 46 12.12 0.57 9.75
N ILE A 47 13.32 0.99 9.36
CA ILE A 47 13.62 1.18 7.93
C ILE A 47 13.75 -0.16 7.21
N PHE A 48 14.42 -1.13 7.83
CA PHE A 48 14.59 -2.45 7.19
C PHE A 48 13.24 -3.17 6.92
N PRO A 49 12.29 -3.27 7.87
CA PRO A 49 10.98 -3.86 7.59
C PRO A 49 10.17 -3.08 6.55
N ILE A 50 10.25 -1.75 6.55
CA ILE A 50 9.59 -0.92 5.52
C ILE A 50 10.21 -1.24 4.13
N GLY A 51 11.53 -1.29 4.03
CA GLY A 51 12.24 -1.66 2.80
C GLY A 51 11.86 -3.07 2.31
N ASP A 52 11.79 -4.05 3.22
CA ASP A 52 11.35 -5.42 2.90
C ASP A 52 9.90 -5.45 2.39
N MET A 53 9.00 -4.67 2.99
CA MET A 53 7.62 -4.54 2.50
C MET A 53 7.57 -3.95 1.09
N PHE A 54 8.38 -2.94 0.78
CA PHE A 54 8.49 -2.39 -0.57
C PHE A 54 9.01 -3.43 -1.58
N MET A 55 10.05 -4.17 -1.23
CA MET A 55 10.59 -5.24 -2.09
C MET A 55 9.55 -6.34 -2.34
N ARG A 56 8.83 -6.78 -1.31
CA ARG A 56 7.75 -7.78 -1.44
C ARG A 56 6.56 -7.26 -2.26
N SER A 57 6.33 -5.95 -2.30
CA SER A 57 5.25 -5.39 -3.11
C SER A 57 5.54 -5.46 -4.61
N VAL A 58 6.81 -5.48 -5.01
CA VAL A 58 7.24 -5.63 -6.41
C VAL A 58 7.41 -7.11 -6.78
N ASP A 59 7.71 -7.96 -5.80
CA ASP A 59 7.97 -9.39 -6.02
C ASP A 59 6.68 -10.16 -6.35
N ASP A 60 6.62 -10.76 -7.53
CA ASP A 60 5.52 -11.59 -8.01
C ASP A 60 5.97 -13.01 -8.41
N ARG A 61 7.18 -13.42 -8.01
CA ARG A 61 7.76 -14.75 -8.29
C ARG A 61 6.84 -15.91 -7.90
N MET A 62 5.88 -15.66 -7.01
CA MET A 62 4.92 -16.68 -6.62
C MET A 62 4.16 -17.24 -7.83
N VAL A 63 3.67 -16.39 -8.75
CA VAL A 63 2.92 -16.84 -9.92
C VAL A 63 3.84 -17.48 -10.94
N THR A 64 5.00 -16.88 -11.17
CA THR A 64 6.02 -17.41 -12.09
C THR A 64 6.44 -18.83 -11.68
N ASN A 65 6.62 -19.09 -10.38
CA ASN A 65 6.97 -20.41 -9.86
C ASN A 65 5.79 -21.41 -9.88
N MET A 66 4.56 -20.89 -9.86
CA MET A 66 3.35 -21.74 -9.92
C MET A 66 3.00 -22.19 -11.33
N LEU A 67 3.36 -21.43 -12.36
CA LEU A 67 2.96 -21.65 -13.76
C LEU A 67 4.16 -21.70 -14.73
N PRO A 68 5.23 -22.45 -14.44
CA PRO A 68 6.45 -22.42 -15.27
C PRO A 68 6.23 -22.93 -16.69
N LYS A 69 5.48 -24.02 -16.88
CA LYS A 69 5.18 -24.59 -18.20
C LYS A 69 4.25 -23.68 -19.00
N THR A 70 3.29 -23.09 -18.32
CA THR A 70 2.36 -22.13 -18.91
C THR A 70 3.11 -20.93 -19.50
N PHE A 71 4.00 -20.31 -18.74
CA PHE A 71 4.72 -19.12 -19.20
C PHE A 71 5.69 -19.46 -20.33
N LYS A 72 6.37 -20.61 -20.28
CA LYS A 72 7.22 -21.09 -21.36
C LYS A 72 6.41 -21.27 -22.67
N ALA A 73 5.19 -21.79 -22.58
CA ALA A 73 4.31 -21.92 -23.75
C ALA A 73 3.78 -20.56 -24.22
N MET A 74 3.54 -19.61 -23.30
CA MET A 74 3.07 -18.25 -23.60
C MET A 74 4.12 -17.36 -24.28
N GLU A 75 5.41 -17.69 -24.21
CA GLU A 75 6.46 -16.99 -24.97
C GLU A 75 6.21 -17.07 -26.48
N LYS A 76 5.65 -18.19 -26.96
CA LYS A 76 5.33 -18.41 -28.37
C LYS A 76 3.99 -17.81 -28.80
N TRP A 77 3.23 -17.26 -27.87
CA TRP A 77 1.93 -16.65 -28.16
C TRP A 77 2.11 -15.15 -28.45
N GLU A 78 2.23 -14.81 -29.76
CA GLU A 78 2.48 -13.46 -30.26
C GLU A 78 1.17 -12.68 -30.48
N ASN A 79 0.17 -13.34 -31.07
CA ASN A 79 -1.12 -12.68 -31.38
C ASN A 79 -2.00 -12.62 -30.11
N LEU A 80 -1.96 -11.47 -29.44
CA LEU A 80 -2.67 -11.24 -28.18
C LEU A 80 -4.18 -11.01 -28.36
N ASP A 81 -4.67 -10.80 -29.58
CA ASP A 81 -6.10 -10.57 -29.85
C ASP A 81 -6.88 -11.88 -30.02
N GLU A 82 -6.16 -12.98 -30.19
CA GLU A 82 -6.74 -14.32 -30.34
C GLU A 82 -6.50 -15.17 -29.09
N LEU A 83 -7.34 -16.21 -28.92
CA LEU A 83 -7.14 -17.20 -27.87
C LEU A 83 -5.81 -17.93 -28.04
N PRO A 84 -5.10 -18.21 -26.96
CA PRO A 84 -3.80 -18.87 -27.02
C PRO A 84 -3.89 -20.23 -27.73
N PRO A 85 -2.75 -20.70 -28.28
CA PRO A 85 -2.66 -22.02 -28.90
C PRO A 85 -2.83 -23.16 -27.87
N GLU A 86 -3.12 -24.36 -28.35
CA GLU A 86 -3.33 -25.56 -27.52
C GLU A 86 -2.18 -25.83 -26.54
N GLU A 87 -0.93 -25.52 -26.94
CA GLU A 87 0.26 -25.69 -26.10
C GLU A 87 0.16 -24.92 -24.78
N VAL A 88 -0.42 -23.72 -24.80
CA VAL A 88 -0.61 -22.90 -23.59
C VAL A 88 -1.66 -23.52 -22.67
N TYR A 89 -2.75 -24.04 -23.21
CA TYR A 89 -3.76 -24.75 -22.41
C TYR A 89 -3.20 -26.01 -21.79
N ARG A 90 -2.34 -26.74 -22.51
CA ARG A 90 -1.67 -27.93 -22.00
C ARG A 90 -0.70 -27.59 -20.87
N GLY A 91 0.17 -26.59 -21.07
CA GLY A 91 1.07 -26.11 -20.02
C GLY A 91 0.30 -25.64 -18.77
N PHE A 92 -0.80 -24.89 -18.98
CA PHE A 92 -1.63 -24.42 -17.88
C PHE A 92 -2.33 -25.57 -17.13
N TYR A 93 -2.82 -26.56 -17.84
CA TYR A 93 -3.45 -27.72 -17.22
C TYR A 93 -2.46 -28.54 -16.39
N GLU A 94 -1.25 -28.78 -16.91
CA GLU A 94 -0.20 -29.51 -16.20
C GLU A 94 0.25 -28.79 -14.93
N ASP A 95 0.54 -27.50 -15.03
CA ASP A 95 0.91 -26.69 -13.87
C ASP A 95 -0.23 -26.65 -12.85
N TYR A 96 -1.46 -26.47 -13.32
CA TYR A 96 -2.62 -26.39 -12.46
C TYR A 96 -2.97 -27.72 -11.78
N LYS A 97 -2.70 -28.85 -12.42
CA LYS A 97 -2.83 -30.21 -11.84
C LYS A 97 -1.91 -30.38 -10.64
N LEU A 98 -0.64 -29.97 -10.77
CA LEU A 98 0.32 -29.98 -9.65
C LEU A 98 -0.12 -29.05 -8.51
N LEU A 99 -0.64 -27.86 -8.85
CA LEU A 99 -1.16 -26.93 -7.85
C LEU A 99 -2.42 -27.45 -7.15
N ALA A 100 -3.25 -28.23 -7.85
CA ALA A 100 -4.42 -28.86 -7.29
C ALA A 100 -4.05 -29.96 -6.29
N GLU A 101 -3.03 -30.79 -6.61
CA GLU A 101 -2.49 -31.82 -5.72
C GLU A 101 -1.87 -31.20 -4.45
N ASN A 102 -1.12 -30.11 -4.58
CA ASN A 102 -0.48 -29.38 -3.48
C ASN A 102 -1.43 -28.40 -2.75
N GLN A 103 -2.71 -28.38 -3.06
CA GLN A 103 -3.73 -27.46 -2.50
C GLN A 103 -3.38 -25.96 -2.63
N GLN A 104 -2.55 -25.58 -3.60
CA GLN A 104 -2.12 -24.19 -3.81
C GLN A 104 -2.98 -23.44 -4.85
N HIS A 105 -3.92 -24.13 -5.52
CA HIS A 105 -4.82 -23.55 -6.53
C HIS A 105 -5.60 -22.32 -6.02
N GLY A 106 -5.92 -22.28 -4.72
CA GLY A 106 -6.61 -21.15 -4.10
C GLY A 106 -5.76 -19.87 -4.09
N LYS A 107 -4.46 -20.00 -3.81
CA LYS A 107 -3.51 -18.86 -3.81
C LYS A 107 -3.36 -18.28 -5.20
N LEU A 108 -3.22 -19.14 -6.21
CA LEU A 108 -3.18 -18.72 -7.62
C LEU A 108 -4.46 -17.98 -8.02
N GLY A 109 -5.63 -18.55 -7.71
CA GLY A 109 -6.92 -17.92 -8.02
C GLY A 109 -7.08 -16.55 -7.38
N GLN A 110 -6.68 -16.40 -6.12
CA GLN A 110 -6.71 -15.10 -5.41
C GLN A 110 -5.74 -14.08 -6.03
N ARG A 111 -4.54 -14.51 -6.42
CA ARG A 111 -3.57 -13.60 -7.04
C ARG A 111 -4.03 -13.14 -8.42
N LEU A 112 -4.45 -14.05 -9.27
CA LEU A 112 -4.98 -13.73 -10.60
C LEU A 112 -6.27 -12.90 -10.53
N ASN A 113 -7.10 -13.11 -9.50
CA ASN A 113 -8.31 -12.31 -9.30
C ASN A 113 -8.02 -10.83 -8.99
N LYS A 114 -6.81 -10.51 -8.52
CA LYS A 114 -6.35 -9.13 -8.39
C LYS A 114 -6.03 -8.49 -9.75
N GLU A 115 -5.69 -9.28 -10.76
CA GLU A 115 -5.47 -8.76 -12.12
C GLU A 115 -6.80 -8.56 -12.87
N LYS A 116 -7.66 -9.56 -12.84
CA LYS A 116 -9.01 -9.48 -13.43
C LYS A 116 -10.02 -10.20 -12.56
N ASN A 117 -11.12 -9.54 -12.23
CA ASN A 117 -12.16 -10.13 -11.40
C ASN A 117 -12.77 -11.38 -12.05
N GLY A 118 -12.97 -12.43 -11.23
CA GLY A 118 -13.63 -13.66 -11.67
C GLY A 118 -12.73 -14.88 -11.75
N PHE A 119 -11.41 -14.73 -11.61
CA PHE A 119 -10.49 -15.87 -11.58
C PHE A 119 -10.79 -16.85 -10.44
N ASN A 120 -11.19 -16.38 -9.28
CA ASN A 120 -11.57 -17.27 -8.18
C ASN A 120 -12.67 -18.27 -8.56
N THR A 121 -13.63 -17.84 -9.39
CA THR A 121 -14.72 -18.71 -9.83
C THR A 121 -14.26 -19.75 -10.83
N ILE A 122 -13.49 -19.32 -11.84
CA ILE A 122 -13.06 -20.21 -12.93
C ILE A 122 -12.00 -21.20 -12.46
N THR A 123 -11.07 -20.78 -11.59
CA THR A 123 -10.06 -21.67 -11.00
C THR A 123 -10.70 -22.70 -10.08
N LYS A 124 -11.68 -22.33 -9.23
CA LYS A 124 -12.42 -23.29 -8.42
C LYS A 124 -13.21 -24.30 -9.25
N LYS A 125 -13.80 -23.88 -10.38
CA LYS A 125 -14.47 -24.81 -11.29
C LYS A 125 -13.49 -25.80 -11.90
N LEU A 126 -12.36 -25.32 -12.41
CA LEU A 126 -11.31 -26.15 -12.98
C LEU A 126 -10.79 -27.17 -11.95
N PHE A 127 -10.51 -26.73 -10.73
CA PHE A 127 -10.10 -27.62 -9.63
C PHE A 127 -11.09 -28.75 -9.40
N ARG A 128 -12.39 -28.46 -9.37
CA ARG A 128 -13.43 -29.47 -9.16
C ARG A 128 -13.47 -30.50 -10.29
N GLN A 129 -13.21 -30.10 -11.52
CA GLN A 129 -13.19 -31.00 -12.67
C GLN A 129 -11.95 -31.89 -12.66
N ILE A 130 -10.79 -31.34 -12.34
CA ILE A 130 -9.53 -32.10 -12.20
C ILE A 130 -9.68 -33.13 -11.07
N LYS A 131 -10.20 -32.72 -9.89
CA LYS A 131 -10.43 -33.63 -8.76
C LYS A 131 -11.41 -34.76 -9.10
N ARG A 132 -12.39 -34.51 -9.97
CA ARG A 132 -13.36 -35.49 -10.43
C ARG A 132 -12.86 -36.35 -11.61
N LYS A 133 -11.62 -36.13 -12.08
CA LYS A 133 -11.03 -36.80 -13.26
C LYS A 133 -11.92 -36.72 -14.51
N LYS A 134 -12.59 -35.59 -14.72
CA LYS A 134 -13.52 -35.38 -15.84
C LYS A 134 -12.84 -34.72 -17.06
N ILE A 135 -11.56 -34.39 -16.99
CA ILE A 135 -10.79 -33.81 -18.08
C ILE A 135 -9.97 -34.91 -18.70
N ASP A 136 -10.14 -35.13 -20.00
CA ASP A 136 -9.41 -36.13 -20.77
C ASP A 136 -8.19 -35.51 -21.44
N GLU A 137 -7.00 -35.99 -21.08
CA GLU A 137 -5.72 -35.50 -21.59
C GLU A 137 -5.47 -35.90 -23.07
N SER A 138 -6.25 -36.85 -23.61
CA SER A 138 -6.11 -37.32 -25.00
C SER A 138 -6.86 -36.42 -26.00
N THR A 139 -7.79 -35.63 -25.54
CA THR A 139 -8.59 -34.70 -26.38
C THR A 139 -8.15 -33.25 -26.22
N SER A 140 -8.60 -32.34 -27.08
CA SER A 140 -8.24 -30.91 -27.01
C SER A 140 -8.58 -30.31 -25.64
N LEU A 141 -7.56 -29.92 -24.90
CA LEU A 141 -7.71 -29.24 -23.61
C LEU A 141 -8.30 -27.84 -23.77
N LYS A 142 -8.01 -27.16 -24.89
CA LYS A 142 -8.59 -25.86 -25.23
C LYS A 142 -10.11 -25.93 -25.28
N GLU A 143 -10.68 -26.92 -25.95
CA GLU A 143 -12.11 -27.07 -26.01
C GLU A 143 -12.72 -27.42 -24.66
N GLN A 144 -12.12 -28.32 -23.92
CA GLN A 144 -12.60 -28.74 -22.62
C GLN A 144 -12.59 -27.60 -21.60
N ILE A 145 -11.49 -26.85 -21.48
CA ILE A 145 -11.37 -25.72 -20.56
C ILE A 145 -12.36 -24.61 -20.97
N ASN A 146 -12.49 -24.32 -22.27
CA ASN A 146 -13.43 -23.32 -22.77
C ASN A 146 -14.91 -23.70 -22.53
N LYS A 147 -15.23 -25.00 -22.49
CA LYS A 147 -16.58 -25.49 -22.11
C LYS A 147 -16.88 -25.34 -20.62
N LEU A 148 -15.89 -25.30 -19.74
CA LEU A 148 -16.09 -25.18 -18.30
C LEU A 148 -16.71 -23.85 -17.90
N HIS A 149 -16.28 -22.75 -18.52
CA HIS A 149 -16.80 -21.42 -18.23
C HIS A 149 -16.55 -20.43 -19.36
N LYS A 150 -17.53 -19.56 -19.65
CA LYS A 150 -17.44 -18.55 -20.73
C LYS A 150 -16.21 -17.63 -20.64
N ARG A 151 -15.72 -17.36 -19.44
CA ARG A 151 -14.53 -16.51 -19.20
C ARG A 151 -13.24 -17.11 -19.76
N TRP A 152 -13.13 -18.43 -19.93
CA TRP A 152 -11.97 -19.04 -20.58
C TRP A 152 -11.92 -18.77 -22.09
N ARG A 153 -13.07 -18.38 -22.70
CA ARG A 153 -13.17 -17.96 -24.09
C ARG A 153 -12.85 -16.48 -24.28
N ASP A 154 -12.68 -15.74 -23.20
CA ASP A 154 -12.32 -14.33 -23.21
C ASP A 154 -10.79 -14.20 -23.16
N VAL A 155 -10.22 -13.63 -24.22
CA VAL A 155 -8.78 -13.43 -24.41
C VAL A 155 -8.16 -12.64 -23.26
N GLU A 156 -8.89 -11.66 -22.70
CA GLU A 156 -8.40 -10.83 -21.61
C GLU A 156 -8.01 -11.61 -20.35
N TYR A 157 -8.63 -12.77 -20.08
CA TYR A 157 -8.23 -13.62 -18.97
C TYR A 157 -6.85 -14.25 -19.20
N TRP A 158 -6.55 -14.67 -20.43
CA TRP A 158 -5.26 -15.22 -20.81
C TRP A 158 -4.17 -14.14 -20.84
N GLN A 159 -4.51 -12.95 -21.36
CA GLN A 159 -3.64 -11.78 -21.28
C GLN A 159 -3.34 -11.41 -19.82
N ALA A 160 -4.33 -11.48 -18.93
CA ALA A 160 -4.12 -11.24 -17.50
C ALA A 160 -3.16 -12.25 -16.87
N ILE A 161 -3.20 -13.53 -17.27
CA ILE A 161 -2.20 -14.52 -16.85
C ILE A 161 -0.82 -14.15 -17.41
N LYS A 162 -0.70 -13.81 -18.69
CA LYS A 162 0.57 -13.43 -19.34
C LYS A 162 1.22 -12.22 -18.66
N ARG A 163 0.43 -11.22 -18.22
CA ARG A 163 0.93 -10.06 -17.48
C ARG A 163 1.57 -10.40 -16.14
N THR A 164 1.26 -11.55 -15.56
CA THR A 164 1.88 -12.01 -14.30
C THR A 164 3.14 -12.87 -14.52
N ALA A 165 3.59 -13.05 -15.76
CA ALA A 165 4.80 -13.80 -16.07
C ALA A 165 6.09 -13.18 -15.52
N PRO A 166 6.30 -11.84 -15.54
CA PRO A 166 7.50 -11.24 -14.98
C PRO A 166 7.60 -11.46 -13.46
N PRO A 167 8.76 -11.90 -12.95
CA PRO A 167 8.97 -12.15 -11.52
C PRO A 167 8.90 -10.86 -10.67
N TYR A 168 9.12 -9.71 -11.30
CA TYR A 168 8.99 -8.40 -10.68
C TYR A 168 8.01 -7.54 -11.47
N THR A 169 7.07 -6.93 -10.77
CA THR A 169 6.05 -6.11 -11.41
C THR A 169 5.70 -4.87 -10.58
N ALA A 170 5.53 -3.75 -11.25
CA ALA A 170 5.00 -2.52 -10.65
C ALA A 170 3.46 -2.45 -10.68
N SER A 171 2.76 -3.54 -11.07
CA SER A 171 1.30 -3.51 -11.28
C SER A 171 0.53 -3.09 -10.02
N LYS A 172 1.03 -3.41 -8.83
CA LYS A 172 0.40 -3.01 -7.56
C LYS A 172 0.47 -1.51 -7.32
N TYR A 173 1.57 -0.86 -7.71
CA TYR A 173 1.72 0.60 -7.63
C TYR A 173 0.85 1.31 -8.66
N LEU A 174 0.84 0.80 -9.90
CA LEU A 174 -0.03 1.34 -10.95
C LEU A 174 -1.51 1.28 -10.55
N LYS A 175 -1.95 0.18 -9.93
CA LYS A 175 -3.31 0.06 -9.40
C LYS A 175 -3.63 1.09 -8.33
N GLY A 176 -2.68 1.41 -7.46
CA GLY A 176 -2.82 2.49 -6.48
C GLY A 176 -3.01 3.88 -7.12
N MET A 177 -2.64 4.02 -8.40
CA MET A 177 -2.81 5.25 -9.20
C MET A 177 -3.98 5.14 -10.21
N ASP A 178 -4.83 4.12 -10.09
CA ASP A 178 -5.89 3.79 -11.05
C ASP A 178 -5.38 3.55 -12.48
N MET A 179 -4.19 2.92 -12.60
CA MET A 179 -3.57 2.51 -13.85
C MET A 179 -3.32 1.00 -13.87
N TYR A 180 -3.15 0.44 -15.05
CA TYR A 180 -2.78 -0.97 -15.23
C TYR A 180 -1.93 -1.16 -16.49
N PHE A 181 -1.20 -2.27 -16.55
CA PHE A 181 -0.53 -2.67 -17.78
C PHE A 181 -1.55 -3.27 -18.76
N ALA A 182 -1.63 -2.72 -19.95
CA ALA A 182 -2.40 -3.30 -21.05
C ALA A 182 -1.73 -4.57 -21.59
N ALA A 183 -2.37 -5.27 -22.53
CA ALA A 183 -1.86 -6.52 -23.07
C ALA A 183 -0.54 -6.37 -23.86
N ASP A 184 -0.35 -5.21 -24.46
CA ASP A 184 0.85 -4.78 -25.21
C ASP A 184 2.00 -4.30 -24.30
N GLY A 185 1.80 -4.27 -22.98
CA GLY A 185 2.77 -3.75 -22.02
C GLY A 185 2.71 -2.23 -21.82
N SER A 186 1.84 -1.52 -22.52
CA SER A 186 1.62 -0.08 -22.31
C SER A 186 0.88 0.18 -20.99
N ILE A 187 1.03 1.40 -20.45
CA ILE A 187 0.31 1.81 -19.26
C ILE A 187 -1.00 2.46 -19.67
N ALA A 188 -2.12 1.83 -19.29
CA ALA A 188 -3.46 2.33 -19.53
C ALA A 188 -4.13 2.78 -18.22
N GLN A 189 -5.05 3.73 -18.32
CA GLN A 189 -5.88 4.16 -17.20
C GLN A 189 -7.11 3.25 -17.07
N VAL A 190 -7.52 3.02 -15.83
CA VAL A 190 -8.77 2.30 -15.54
C VAL A 190 -9.96 3.18 -15.98
N ASP A 191 -11.06 2.56 -16.42
CA ASP A 191 -12.30 3.24 -16.80
C ASP A 191 -12.76 4.22 -15.71
N GLU A 192 -13.36 5.35 -16.09
CA GLU A 192 -13.73 6.42 -15.16
C GLU A 192 -14.61 5.95 -14.01
N ASP A 193 -15.56 5.09 -14.28
CA ASP A 193 -16.47 4.51 -13.28
C ASP A 193 -15.78 3.65 -12.22
N ARG A 194 -14.53 3.27 -12.45
CA ARG A 194 -13.73 2.38 -11.57
C ARG A 194 -12.54 3.07 -10.92
N ARG A 195 -12.32 4.35 -11.19
CA ARG A 195 -11.22 5.15 -10.62
C ARG A 195 -11.55 5.56 -9.19
N ILE A 196 -11.27 4.69 -8.25
CA ILE A 196 -11.59 4.93 -6.83
C ILE A 196 -10.36 5.46 -6.08
N HIS A 197 -9.16 4.95 -6.37
CA HIS A 197 -7.96 5.22 -5.57
C HIS A 197 -7.52 6.69 -5.64
N ARG A 198 -7.52 7.27 -6.82
CA ARG A 198 -7.13 8.67 -7.03
C ARG A 198 -8.06 9.63 -6.29
N ILE A 199 -9.37 9.37 -6.34
CA ILE A 199 -10.37 10.16 -5.63
C ILE A 199 -10.17 10.04 -4.11
N LEU A 200 -9.94 8.81 -3.61
CA LEU A 200 -9.68 8.58 -2.19
C LEU A 200 -8.38 9.25 -1.73
N TRP A 201 -7.32 9.24 -2.53
CA TRP A 201 -6.08 9.94 -2.22
C TRP A 201 -6.29 11.44 -2.07
N LEU A 202 -6.92 12.08 -3.05
CA LEU A 202 -7.20 13.52 -3.02
C LEU A 202 -8.09 13.88 -1.81
N ARG A 203 -9.16 13.13 -1.58
CA ARG A 203 -10.05 13.34 -0.44
C ARG A 203 -9.35 13.17 0.91
N THR A 204 -8.46 12.18 1.01
CA THR A 204 -7.68 11.95 2.24
C THR A 204 -6.72 13.10 2.50
N LEU A 205 -6.04 13.60 1.46
CA LEU A 205 -5.14 14.76 1.57
C LEU A 205 -5.93 16.03 1.94
N GLU A 206 -7.08 16.24 1.32
CA GLU A 206 -7.97 17.38 1.63
C GLU A 206 -8.40 17.35 3.09
N ILE A 207 -8.94 16.22 3.55
CA ILE A 207 -9.37 16.06 4.95
C ILE A 207 -8.18 16.24 5.90
N ALA A 208 -7.02 15.64 5.60
CA ALA A 208 -5.82 15.76 6.43
C ALA A 208 -5.35 17.22 6.53
N PHE A 209 -5.41 17.96 5.41
CA PHE A 209 -5.05 19.37 5.37
C PHE A 209 -5.98 20.20 6.27
N PHE A 210 -7.30 20.06 6.13
CA PHE A 210 -8.25 20.80 6.95
C PHE A 210 -8.14 20.43 8.43
N VAL A 211 -8.02 19.14 8.76
CA VAL A 211 -7.83 18.70 10.15
C VAL A 211 -6.56 19.31 10.75
N THR A 212 -5.44 19.28 10.00
CA THR A 212 -4.18 19.87 10.46
C THR A 212 -4.32 21.38 10.69
N LEU A 213 -4.98 22.07 9.77
CA LEU A 213 -5.24 23.50 9.87
C LEU A 213 -6.08 23.85 11.11
N PHE A 214 -7.18 23.13 11.34
CA PHE A 214 -7.99 23.29 12.53
C PHE A 214 -7.22 23.00 13.82
N CYS A 215 -6.45 21.90 13.84
CA CYS A 215 -5.60 21.57 14.99
C CYS A 215 -4.57 22.67 15.26
N PHE A 216 -3.99 23.26 14.21
CA PHE A 216 -3.06 24.38 14.34
C PHE A 216 -3.75 25.63 14.93
N PHE A 217 -4.89 26.03 14.39
CA PHE A 217 -5.62 27.21 14.88
C PHE A 217 -6.15 27.04 16.30
N MET A 218 -6.52 25.85 16.70
CA MET A 218 -6.95 25.59 18.08
C MET A 218 -5.77 25.36 19.05
N GLY A 219 -4.74 24.67 18.58
CA GLY A 219 -3.58 24.32 19.42
C GLY A 219 -2.66 25.50 19.70
N TYR A 220 -2.45 26.38 18.70
CA TYR A 220 -1.54 27.52 18.84
C TYR A 220 -1.96 28.49 19.97
N PRO A 221 -3.22 28.96 20.08
CA PRO A 221 -3.65 29.82 21.17
C PRO A 221 -3.49 29.15 22.54
N ILE A 222 -3.80 27.86 22.65
CA ILE A 222 -3.66 27.10 23.90
C ILE A 222 -2.17 27.00 24.27
N ALA A 223 -1.30 26.67 23.30
CA ALA A 223 0.14 26.60 23.54
C ALA A 223 0.73 27.97 23.96
N HIS A 224 0.29 29.06 23.29
CA HIS A 224 0.71 30.41 23.65
C HIS A 224 0.23 30.79 25.06
N LEU A 225 -1.00 30.46 25.41
CA LEU A 225 -1.57 30.71 26.73
C LEU A 225 -0.77 29.96 27.81
N LEU A 226 -0.46 28.68 27.58
CA LEU A 226 0.37 27.86 28.49
C LEU A 226 1.78 28.44 28.70
N ALA A 227 2.36 29.04 27.67
CA ALA A 227 3.69 29.64 27.71
C ALA A 227 3.75 30.99 28.44
N THR A 228 2.66 31.76 28.39
CA THR A 228 2.61 33.14 28.94
C THR A 228 2.03 33.23 30.34
N LEU A 229 1.23 32.28 30.79
CA LEU A 229 0.60 32.27 32.09
C LEU A 229 1.58 31.95 33.22
N PRO A 230 1.34 32.50 34.46
CA PRO A 230 2.08 32.11 35.64
C PRO A 230 2.02 30.60 35.90
N MET A 231 3.11 30.01 36.42
CA MET A 231 3.30 28.56 36.58
C MET A 231 2.13 27.85 37.27
N LYS A 232 1.46 28.50 38.22
CA LYS A 232 0.31 27.95 38.93
C LYS A 232 -0.86 27.63 38.03
N TYR A 233 -1.21 28.53 37.11
CA TYR A 233 -2.35 28.37 36.17
C TYR A 233 -1.94 27.53 34.96
N SER A 234 -0.70 27.69 34.50
CA SER A 234 -0.15 26.90 33.39
C SER A 234 -0.12 25.39 33.71
N ASN A 235 0.29 25.02 34.94
CA ASN A 235 0.27 23.60 35.34
C ASN A 235 -1.14 22.99 35.39
N LEU A 236 -2.12 23.75 35.87
CA LEU A 236 -3.51 23.29 35.88
C LEU A 236 -4.05 23.09 34.46
N LEU A 237 -3.81 24.04 33.58
CA LEU A 237 -4.19 23.93 32.16
C LEU A 237 -3.48 22.78 31.45
N MET A 238 -2.18 22.55 31.76
CA MET A 238 -1.43 21.43 31.21
C MET A 238 -2.04 20.09 31.61
N ILE A 239 -2.49 19.93 32.85
CA ILE A 239 -3.20 18.72 33.28
C ILE A 239 -4.48 18.53 32.48
N CYS A 240 -5.28 19.60 32.28
CA CYS A 240 -6.50 19.54 31.47
C CYS A 240 -6.22 19.14 30.00
N VAL A 241 -5.12 19.64 29.42
CA VAL A 241 -4.72 19.27 28.05
C VAL A 241 -4.24 17.84 27.96
N LEU A 242 -3.53 17.33 28.97
CA LEU A 242 -2.99 15.97 29.00
C LEU A 242 -4.05 14.92 29.39
N LEU A 243 -5.09 15.30 30.13
CA LEU A 243 -6.10 14.38 30.62
C LEU A 243 -6.75 13.50 29.50
N PRO A 244 -7.08 14.04 28.31
CA PRO A 244 -7.57 13.21 27.21
C PRO A 244 -6.57 12.15 26.71
N PHE A 245 -5.27 12.36 26.85
CA PHE A 245 -4.26 11.35 26.45
C PHE A 245 -4.26 10.11 27.35
N TRP A 246 -4.71 10.23 28.59
CA TRP A 246 -4.79 9.11 29.53
C TRP A 246 -6.00 8.20 29.23
N THR A 247 -6.95 8.66 28.42
CA THR A 247 -8.05 7.82 28.00
C THR A 247 -7.62 6.90 26.84
N SER A 248 -7.97 5.61 26.92
CA SER A 248 -7.71 4.65 25.87
C SER A 248 -8.34 5.10 24.55
N LEU A 249 -7.65 4.89 23.42
CA LEU A 249 -8.19 5.16 22.08
C LEU A 249 -9.51 4.41 21.84
N LEU A 250 -9.60 3.16 22.29
CA LEU A 250 -10.83 2.35 22.15
C LEU A 250 -12.01 2.95 22.91
N VAL A 251 -11.79 3.40 24.14
CA VAL A 251 -12.84 4.06 24.95
C VAL A 251 -13.32 5.35 24.28
N ARG A 252 -12.39 6.14 23.76
CA ARG A 252 -12.69 7.39 23.05
C ARG A 252 -13.50 7.16 21.78
N THR A 253 -13.08 6.20 20.94
CA THR A 253 -13.80 5.89 19.70
C THR A 253 -15.17 5.27 19.98
N ALA A 254 -15.27 4.37 20.97
CA ALA A 254 -16.55 3.80 21.39
C ALA A 254 -17.52 4.87 21.92
N SER A 255 -17.02 5.82 22.74
CA SER A 255 -17.82 6.95 23.25
C SER A 255 -18.35 7.81 22.11
N TRP A 256 -17.53 8.15 21.10
CA TRP A 256 -17.98 8.90 19.93
C TRP A 256 -19.01 8.13 19.12
N MET A 257 -18.82 6.81 18.94
CA MET A 257 -19.81 5.96 18.25
C MET A 257 -21.17 6.00 18.95
N ILE A 258 -21.19 5.87 20.29
CA ILE A 258 -22.43 5.89 21.09
C ILE A 258 -23.11 7.27 21.00
N LEU A 259 -22.35 8.36 21.05
CA LEU A 259 -22.90 9.72 20.98
C LEU A 259 -23.50 10.05 19.61
N LEU A 260 -22.87 9.58 18.53
CA LEU A 260 -23.24 9.91 17.13
C LEU A 260 -24.14 8.88 16.46
N GLN A 261 -24.46 7.74 17.10
CA GLN A 261 -25.41 6.76 16.55
C GLN A 261 -26.82 7.37 16.37
N GLN A 262 -27.66 6.74 15.56
CA GLN A 262 -28.99 7.25 15.24
C GLN A 262 -29.88 7.51 16.48
N GLN A 263 -29.70 6.75 17.55
CA GLN A 263 -30.37 6.94 18.83
C GLN A 263 -29.46 7.59 19.89
N GLY A 264 -28.34 8.16 19.47
CA GLY A 264 -27.40 8.83 20.36
C GLY A 264 -27.91 10.17 20.84
N ILE A 265 -27.38 10.65 21.98
CA ILE A 265 -27.80 11.89 22.64
C ILE A 265 -27.76 13.09 21.68
N VAL A 266 -26.71 13.17 20.84
CA VAL A 266 -26.53 14.29 19.89
C VAL A 266 -27.62 14.26 18.81
N THR A 267 -27.88 13.09 18.22
CA THR A 267 -28.87 12.93 17.15
C THR A 267 -30.30 13.14 17.66
N VAL A 268 -30.63 12.60 18.83
CA VAL A 268 -31.94 12.80 19.47
C VAL A 268 -32.14 14.26 19.83
N SER A 269 -31.14 14.94 20.43
CA SER A 269 -31.24 16.37 20.74
C SER A 269 -31.43 17.20 19.49
N TYR A 270 -30.72 16.91 18.40
CA TYR A 270 -30.86 17.62 17.12
C TYR A 270 -32.26 17.41 16.55
N THR A 271 -32.80 16.21 16.51
CA THR A 271 -34.14 15.95 16.00
C THR A 271 -35.24 16.61 16.84
N HIS A 272 -35.10 16.64 18.16
CA HIS A 272 -36.05 17.36 19.03
C HIS A 272 -35.99 18.88 18.88
N LEU A 273 -34.83 19.45 18.56
CA LEU A 273 -34.69 20.89 18.31
C LEU A 273 -35.19 21.32 16.93
N THR A 274 -35.07 20.42 15.92
CA THR A 274 -35.43 20.78 14.54
C THR A 274 -36.85 20.40 14.14
N LEU A 275 -37.47 19.40 14.76
CA LEU A 275 -38.86 18.98 14.48
C LEU A 275 -39.92 20.10 14.73
N PRO A 276 -39.84 20.95 15.78
CA PRO A 276 -40.80 22.01 15.97
C PRO A 276 -40.78 23.08 14.89
N THR A 277 -39.64 23.28 14.19
CA THR A 277 -39.52 24.31 13.13
C THR A 277 -40.07 23.85 11.79
N ILE A 278 -40.20 22.56 11.53
CA ILE A 278 -40.77 22.01 10.29
C ILE A 278 -42.31 21.93 10.34
N LEU A 279 -42.90 21.90 11.53
CA LEU A 279 -44.37 21.85 11.71
C LEU A 279 -45.02 23.27 11.70
N LEU A 280 -44.25 24.35 11.53
CA LEU A 280 -44.72 25.71 11.50
C LEU A 280 -44.68 26.36 10.09
N VAL A 281 -44.54 25.57 9.03
CA VAL A 281 -44.63 26.02 7.63
C VAL A 281 -45.83 25.31 6.93
#